data_151f637eaf6b39085c9af14f566ebb24
#
_entry.id   151f637eaf6b39085c9af14f566ebb24
#
_cell.length_a   1.000
_cell.length_b   1.000
_cell.length_c   1.000
_cell.angle_alpha   90.00
_cell.angle_beta   90.00
_cell.angle_gamma   90.00
#
_symmetry.space_group_name_H-M   'P 1'
#
loop_
_entity.id
_entity.type
_entity.pdbx_description
1 polymer ?
#
loop_
_entity_poly.entity_id
_entity_poly.type
_entity_poly.pdbx_seq_one_letter_code
_entity_poly.pdbx_strand_id
1 'polypeptide(L)'
;VVTSTSIGKLFLAGIIPGILIFTMFSIYSYVYSRVKNVGVLPRASWAERWQAVKDGALVLGFPLIIVGGIYAGIFSPTEAAAAAVAYALFLEGIVYRTLTWKKVINAFLDTGIITGVVFILVGAGQAFSWFISFLRLPQEIMPQIIGADPTQLKLIIIVVIAYFVACMFVDPIVAIYVLSPIFQPYVTNLGIDMVFLGTLVTLQAAIGSATPPFGCDIFTAQLIFRRPYWEVIRHTPPYILMLILATISIIAFPGTATFLPNSALIN
;
A
#
# COMPACT_ATOMS: atom_id res chain seq x y z
N VAL A 1 -6.88 12.39 -0.16
CA VAL A 1 -6.80 13.75 -0.75
C VAL A 1 -7.63 13.81 -2.03
N VAL A 2 -7.36 13.00 -3.06
CA VAL A 2 -8.08 13.06 -4.36
C VAL A 2 -9.58 12.74 -4.20
N THR A 3 -9.92 11.76 -3.38
CA THR A 3 -11.30 11.26 -3.17
C THR A 3 -11.93 11.74 -1.86
N SER A 4 -11.26 12.60 -1.10
CA SER A 4 -11.69 13.05 0.24
C SER A 4 -12.01 11.92 1.23
N THR A 5 -11.44 10.73 1.01
CA THR A 5 -11.64 9.56 1.88
C THR A 5 -10.80 9.69 3.15
N SER A 6 -11.35 9.33 4.31
CA SER A 6 -10.64 9.33 5.58
C SER A 6 -9.44 8.38 5.55
N ILE A 7 -8.24 8.92 5.80
CA ILE A 7 -7.01 8.13 5.83
C ILE A 7 -7.05 7.10 6.96
N GLY A 8 -7.58 7.48 8.13
CA GLY A 8 -7.71 6.56 9.27
C GLY A 8 -8.64 5.37 8.94
N LYS A 9 -9.77 5.62 8.25
CA LYS A 9 -10.67 4.55 7.80
C LYS A 9 -10.00 3.62 6.78
N LEU A 10 -9.16 4.16 5.88
CA LEU A 10 -8.41 3.34 4.92
C LEU A 10 -7.35 2.45 5.62
N PHE A 11 -6.68 2.95 6.65
CA PHE A 11 -5.77 2.12 7.45
C PHE A 11 -6.50 0.96 8.12
N LEU A 12 -7.67 1.22 8.73
CA LEU A 12 -8.50 0.18 9.36
C LEU A 12 -8.99 -0.84 8.32
N ALA A 13 -9.41 -0.37 7.15
CA ALA A 13 -9.89 -1.21 6.06
C ALA A 13 -8.83 -2.22 5.56
N GLY A 14 -7.55 -1.88 5.68
CA GLY A 14 -6.44 -2.75 5.27
C GLY A 14 -6.11 -3.89 6.23
N ILE A 15 -6.61 -3.90 7.48
CA ILE A 15 -6.21 -4.89 8.50
C ILE A 15 -6.66 -6.30 8.12
N ILE A 16 -7.95 -6.50 7.87
CA ILE A 16 -8.50 -7.84 7.56
C ILE A 16 -7.93 -8.36 6.23
N PRO A 17 -7.91 -7.57 5.13
CA PRO A 17 -7.20 -7.94 3.91
C PRO A 17 -5.72 -8.27 4.14
N GLY A 18 -5.03 -7.49 4.98
CA GLY A 18 -3.64 -7.74 5.32
C GLY A 18 -3.43 -9.09 6.04
N ILE A 19 -4.30 -9.44 6.98
CA ILE A 19 -4.27 -10.74 7.66
C ILE A 19 -4.54 -11.88 6.67
N LEU A 20 -5.48 -11.70 5.75
CA LEU A 20 -5.77 -12.67 4.70
C LEU A 20 -4.52 -12.94 3.85
N ILE A 21 -3.90 -11.89 3.33
CA ILE A 21 -2.69 -11.97 2.49
C ILE A 21 -1.53 -12.58 3.28
N PHE A 22 -1.31 -12.15 4.52
CA PHE A 22 -0.30 -12.72 5.41
C PHE A 22 -0.48 -14.23 5.60
N THR A 23 -1.72 -14.66 5.81
CA THR A 23 -2.05 -16.10 5.98
C THR A 23 -1.76 -16.87 4.70
N MET A 24 -2.17 -16.35 3.53
CA MET A 24 -1.91 -17.00 2.24
C MET A 24 -0.40 -17.12 1.97
N PHE A 25 0.37 -16.06 2.19
CA PHE A 25 1.83 -16.07 2.00
C PHE A 25 2.53 -17.00 2.99
N SER A 26 2.08 -17.04 4.23
CA SER A 26 2.64 -17.92 5.26
C SER A 26 2.43 -19.39 4.93
N ILE A 27 1.22 -19.77 4.50
CA ILE A 27 0.90 -21.13 4.07
C ILE A 27 1.77 -21.51 2.86
N TYR A 28 1.81 -20.64 1.84
CA TYR A 28 2.63 -20.90 0.64
C TYR A 28 4.11 -21.07 0.99
N SER A 29 4.67 -20.17 1.78
CA SER A 29 6.08 -20.21 2.18
C SER A 29 6.41 -21.45 2.99
N TYR A 30 5.51 -21.85 3.89
CA TYR A 30 5.67 -23.08 4.67
C TYR A 30 5.66 -24.33 3.77
N VAL A 31 4.68 -24.43 2.87
CA VAL A 31 4.57 -25.57 1.94
C VAL A 31 5.78 -25.61 1.00
N TYR A 32 6.13 -24.46 0.41
CA TYR A 32 7.28 -24.34 -0.49
C TYR A 32 8.59 -24.78 0.20
N SER A 33 8.83 -24.30 1.43
CA SER A 33 10.02 -24.66 2.22
C SER A 33 10.09 -26.17 2.50
N ARG A 34 8.94 -26.79 2.78
CA ARG A 34 8.86 -28.25 3.00
C ARG A 34 9.13 -29.06 1.73
N VAL A 35 8.50 -28.66 0.61
CA VAL A 35 8.64 -29.36 -0.68
C VAL A 35 10.06 -29.23 -1.24
N LYS A 36 10.66 -28.06 -1.11
CA LYS A 36 12.00 -27.78 -1.65
C LYS A 36 13.13 -28.15 -0.68
N ASN A 37 12.82 -28.69 0.49
CA ASN A 37 13.80 -29.01 1.53
C ASN A 37 14.76 -27.83 1.82
N VAL A 38 14.20 -26.61 1.91
CA VAL A 38 15.00 -25.44 2.27
C VAL A 38 15.57 -25.66 3.66
N GLY A 39 16.89 -25.52 3.79
CA GLY A 39 17.56 -25.73 5.07
C GLY A 39 16.97 -24.85 6.17
N VAL A 40 16.60 -25.47 7.27
CA VAL A 40 16.05 -24.79 8.45
C VAL A 40 17.16 -24.60 9.48
N LEU A 41 17.22 -23.43 10.07
CA LEU A 41 18.04 -23.20 11.25
C LEU A 41 17.53 -24.02 12.44
N PRO A 42 18.39 -24.43 13.38
CA PRO A 42 17.95 -25.07 14.61
C PRO A 42 16.95 -24.18 15.35
N ARG A 43 16.02 -24.83 16.05
CA ARG A 43 14.99 -24.09 16.80
C ARG A 43 15.65 -23.29 17.92
N ALA A 44 15.41 -21.98 17.92
CA ALA A 44 15.84 -21.12 19.00
C ALA A 44 15.19 -21.52 20.33
N SER A 45 15.95 -21.50 21.41
CA SER A 45 15.45 -21.72 22.77
C SER A 45 14.48 -20.60 23.20
N TRP A 46 13.69 -20.84 24.24
CA TRP A 46 12.80 -19.81 24.77
C TRP A 46 13.57 -18.61 25.31
N ALA A 47 14.77 -18.80 25.86
CA ALA A 47 15.61 -17.72 26.32
C ALA A 47 16.08 -16.81 25.16
N GLU A 48 16.54 -17.40 24.06
CA GLU A 48 16.95 -16.66 22.85
C GLU A 48 15.77 -15.91 22.24
N ARG A 49 14.59 -16.50 22.20
CA ARG A 49 13.36 -15.82 21.71
C ARG A 49 13.00 -14.62 22.57
N TRP A 50 13.04 -14.80 23.90
CA TRP A 50 12.75 -13.71 24.83
C TRP A 50 13.78 -12.60 24.75
N GLN A 51 15.07 -12.95 24.58
CA GLN A 51 16.12 -11.96 24.36
C GLN A 51 15.87 -11.19 23.05
N ALA A 52 15.56 -11.88 21.95
CA ALA A 52 15.24 -11.22 20.68
C ALA A 52 14.04 -10.27 20.78
N VAL A 53 13.00 -10.63 21.57
CA VAL A 53 11.86 -9.74 21.83
C VAL A 53 12.30 -8.49 22.59
N LYS A 54 13.16 -8.65 23.60
CA LYS A 54 13.69 -7.50 24.36
C LYS A 54 14.52 -6.59 23.48
N ASP A 55 15.41 -7.16 22.67
CA ASP A 55 16.29 -6.40 21.78
C ASP A 55 15.50 -5.67 20.69
N GLY A 56 14.39 -6.27 20.22
CA GLY A 56 13.49 -5.67 19.23
C GLY A 56 12.40 -4.75 19.81
N ALA A 57 12.17 -4.75 21.13
CA ALA A 57 11.02 -4.08 21.75
C ALA A 57 10.94 -2.58 21.43
N LEU A 58 12.09 -1.90 21.44
CA LEU A 58 12.16 -0.47 21.10
C LEU A 58 11.81 -0.20 19.64
N VAL A 59 12.22 -1.08 18.74
CA VAL A 59 11.90 -0.96 17.30
C VAL A 59 10.41 -1.19 17.07
N LEU A 60 9.77 -2.09 17.83
CA LEU A 60 8.33 -2.31 17.78
C LEU A 60 7.52 -1.10 18.27
N GLY A 61 8.14 -0.15 18.92
CA GLY A 61 7.53 1.14 19.29
C GLY A 61 7.03 1.94 18.08
N PHE A 62 7.70 1.85 16.91
CA PHE A 62 7.25 2.55 15.70
C PHE A 62 5.85 2.12 15.23
N PRO A 63 5.57 0.84 14.97
CA PRO A 63 4.22 0.40 14.66
C PRO A 63 3.20 0.76 15.73
N LEU A 64 3.56 0.68 17.01
CA LEU A 64 2.67 1.04 18.11
C LEU A 64 2.31 2.53 18.12
N ILE A 65 3.28 3.42 17.90
CA ILE A 65 3.05 4.87 17.85
C ILE A 65 2.20 5.22 16.62
N ILE A 66 2.56 4.72 15.44
CA ILE A 66 1.89 5.09 14.20
C ILE A 66 0.50 4.45 14.15
N VAL A 67 0.46 3.13 14.13
CA VAL A 67 -0.79 2.39 13.93
C VAL A 67 -1.68 2.48 15.16
N GLY A 68 -1.11 2.26 16.34
CA GLY A 68 -1.83 2.37 17.61
C GLY A 68 -2.35 3.77 17.88
N GLY A 69 -1.55 4.82 17.62
CA GLY A 69 -1.94 6.20 17.80
C GLY A 69 -3.06 6.65 16.88
N ILE A 70 -3.03 6.22 15.61
CA ILE A 70 -4.09 6.50 14.64
C ILE A 70 -5.38 5.76 15.02
N TYR A 71 -5.29 4.47 15.35
CA TYR A 71 -6.47 3.66 15.68
C TYR A 71 -7.12 4.03 17.01
N ALA A 72 -6.33 4.48 17.97
CA ALA A 72 -6.85 5.02 19.22
C ALA A 72 -7.46 6.44 19.05
N GLY A 73 -7.38 7.04 17.86
CA GLY A 73 -7.84 8.41 17.63
C GLY A 73 -7.01 9.49 18.33
N ILE A 74 -5.81 9.14 18.83
CA ILE A 74 -4.91 10.07 19.53
C ILE A 74 -4.19 10.96 18.52
N PHE A 75 -3.80 10.41 17.39
CA PHE A 75 -3.03 11.10 16.34
C PHE A 75 -3.75 11.04 15.00
N SER A 76 -3.75 12.16 14.31
CA SER A 76 -3.92 12.16 12.85
C SER A 76 -2.71 11.47 12.19
N PRO A 77 -2.81 10.99 10.94
CA PRO A 77 -1.69 10.37 10.24
C PRO A 77 -0.43 11.25 10.17
N THR A 78 -0.61 12.57 10.02
CA THR A 78 0.51 13.51 9.98
C THR A 78 1.17 13.67 11.35
N GLU A 79 0.37 13.74 12.43
CA GLU A 79 0.88 13.79 13.81
C GLU A 79 1.58 12.49 14.20
N ALA A 80 1.04 11.33 13.78
CA ALA A 80 1.68 10.03 13.98
C ALA A 80 3.05 9.96 13.29
N ALA A 81 3.18 10.51 12.08
CA ALA A 81 4.46 10.61 11.38
C ALA A 81 5.45 11.51 12.13
N ALA A 82 5.00 12.67 12.63
CA ALA A 82 5.85 13.57 13.44
C ALA A 82 6.29 12.89 14.76
N ALA A 83 5.38 12.19 15.45
CA ALA A 83 5.69 11.43 16.65
C ALA A 83 6.71 10.30 16.37
N ALA A 84 6.59 9.61 15.24
CA ALA A 84 7.54 8.60 14.81
C ALA A 84 8.94 9.19 14.54
N VAL A 85 9.04 10.36 13.93
CA VAL A 85 10.32 11.08 13.74
C VAL A 85 10.92 11.46 15.08
N ALA A 86 10.13 12.01 16.01
CA ALA A 86 10.59 12.34 17.36
C ALA A 86 11.10 11.09 18.10
N TYR A 87 10.38 9.97 17.96
CA TYR A 87 10.77 8.69 18.54
C TYR A 87 12.06 8.16 17.93
N ALA A 88 12.25 8.26 16.60
CA ALA A 88 13.49 7.89 15.93
C ALA A 88 14.69 8.70 16.46
N LEU A 89 14.54 10.02 16.56
CA LEU A 89 15.57 10.90 17.11
C LEU A 89 15.92 10.56 18.56
N PHE A 90 14.91 10.22 19.37
CA PHE A 90 15.12 9.77 20.75
C PHE A 90 15.91 8.46 20.80
N LEU A 91 15.53 7.45 20.01
CA LEU A 91 16.22 6.17 19.99
C LEU A 91 17.67 6.30 19.50
N GLU A 92 17.87 6.93 18.35
CA GLU A 92 19.19 7.06 17.72
C GLU A 92 20.11 8.02 18.48
N GLY A 93 19.53 9.08 19.08
CA GLY A 93 20.30 10.10 19.79
C GLY A 93 20.63 9.72 21.24
N ILE A 94 19.69 9.16 21.98
CA ILE A 94 19.79 8.92 23.42
C ILE A 94 20.08 7.46 23.73
N VAL A 95 19.31 6.53 23.15
CA VAL A 95 19.40 5.11 23.48
C VAL A 95 20.60 4.46 22.79
N TYR A 96 20.65 4.52 21.46
CA TYR A 96 21.71 3.89 20.67
C TYR A 96 22.94 4.78 20.53
N ARG A 97 22.80 6.08 20.68
CA ARG A 97 23.88 7.08 20.56
C ARG A 97 24.65 6.99 19.24
N THR A 98 23.93 6.64 18.19
CA THR A 98 24.47 6.48 16.82
C THR A 98 24.23 7.71 15.95
N LEU A 99 23.40 8.66 16.42
CA LEU A 99 23.03 9.86 15.70
C LEU A 99 24.20 10.85 15.68
N THR A 100 24.66 11.22 14.49
CA THR A 100 25.63 12.29 14.29
C THR A 100 24.99 13.42 13.51
N TRP A 101 25.47 14.65 13.70
CA TRP A 101 24.94 15.82 12.98
C TRP A 101 24.97 15.65 11.45
N LYS A 102 26.01 15.00 10.93
CA LYS A 102 26.11 14.65 9.51
C LYS A 102 24.99 13.70 9.05
N LYS A 103 24.64 12.69 9.85
CA LYS A 103 23.53 11.78 9.54
C LYS A 103 22.19 12.51 9.53
N VAL A 104 21.99 13.43 10.46
CA VAL A 104 20.76 14.26 10.52
C VAL A 104 20.63 15.10 9.24
N ILE A 105 21.68 15.83 8.87
CA ILE A 105 21.68 16.66 7.66
C ILE A 105 21.44 15.80 6.42
N ASN A 106 22.12 14.67 6.28
CA ASN A 106 21.91 13.77 5.14
C ASN A 106 20.46 13.26 5.08
N ALA A 107 19.89 12.84 6.22
CA ALA A 107 18.49 12.41 6.26
C ALA A 107 17.51 13.53 5.82
N PHE A 108 17.75 14.77 6.22
CA PHE A 108 16.96 15.91 5.76
C PHE A 108 17.12 16.18 4.26
N LEU A 109 18.33 16.09 3.72
CA LEU A 109 18.60 16.27 2.30
C LEU A 109 17.93 15.18 1.47
N ASP A 110 18.10 13.92 1.86
CA ASP A 110 17.49 12.78 1.17
C ASP A 110 15.96 12.87 1.19
N THR A 111 15.39 13.19 2.35
CA THR A 111 13.95 13.43 2.50
C THR A 111 13.48 14.59 1.64
N GLY A 112 14.25 15.70 1.59
CA GLY A 112 13.92 16.87 0.76
C GLY A 112 13.89 16.53 -0.73
N ILE A 113 14.85 15.74 -1.20
CA ILE A 113 14.90 15.27 -2.60
C ILE A 113 13.68 14.40 -2.92
N ILE A 114 13.39 13.40 -2.10
CA ILE A 114 12.25 12.48 -2.29
C ILE A 114 10.94 13.29 -2.27
N THR A 115 10.78 14.18 -1.29
CA THR A 115 9.58 15.04 -1.18
C THR A 115 9.42 15.94 -2.40
N GLY A 116 10.52 16.52 -2.89
CA GLY A 116 10.51 17.34 -4.10
C GLY A 116 10.03 16.56 -5.33
N VAL A 117 10.53 15.35 -5.53
CA VAL A 117 10.08 14.46 -6.62
C VAL A 117 8.58 14.14 -6.48
N VAL A 118 8.12 13.78 -5.28
CA VAL A 118 6.70 13.48 -5.03
C VAL A 118 5.83 14.71 -5.34
N PHE A 119 6.22 15.92 -4.92
CA PHE A 119 5.44 17.13 -5.22
C PHE A 119 5.39 17.46 -6.71
N ILE A 120 6.46 17.22 -7.46
CA ILE A 120 6.46 17.38 -8.91
C ILE A 120 5.46 16.39 -9.55
N LEU A 121 5.48 15.12 -9.14
CA LEU A 121 4.54 14.11 -9.64
C LEU A 121 3.08 14.46 -9.29
N VAL A 122 2.84 14.90 -8.07
CA VAL A 122 1.51 15.35 -7.62
C VAL A 122 1.04 16.56 -8.44
N GLY A 123 1.89 17.56 -8.63
CA GLY A 123 1.58 18.74 -9.43
C GLY A 123 1.27 18.41 -10.89
N ALA A 124 2.09 17.59 -11.52
CA ALA A 124 1.87 17.11 -12.89
C ALA A 124 0.59 16.27 -12.99
N GLY A 125 0.34 15.39 -12.03
CA GLY A 125 -0.88 14.56 -11.95
C GLY A 125 -2.14 15.41 -11.81
N GLN A 126 -2.11 16.48 -11.00
CA GLN A 126 -3.22 17.42 -10.85
C GLN A 126 -3.49 18.19 -12.14
N ALA A 127 -2.45 18.69 -12.80
CA ALA A 127 -2.58 19.38 -14.09
C ALA A 127 -3.20 18.45 -15.15
N PHE A 128 -2.75 17.20 -15.22
CA PHE A 128 -3.28 16.19 -16.13
C PHE A 128 -4.75 15.83 -15.79
N SER A 129 -5.08 15.66 -14.51
CA SER A 129 -6.44 15.44 -14.04
C SER A 129 -7.39 16.57 -14.43
N TRP A 130 -6.94 17.83 -14.26
CA TRP A 130 -7.70 18.99 -14.71
C TRP A 130 -7.93 18.97 -16.22
N PHE A 131 -6.88 18.66 -17.02
CA PHE A 131 -6.96 18.59 -18.48
C PHE A 131 -7.94 17.49 -18.96
N ILE A 132 -7.91 16.30 -18.36
CA ILE A 132 -8.86 15.21 -18.62
C ILE A 132 -10.29 15.66 -18.35
N SER A 133 -10.51 16.34 -17.22
CA SER A 133 -11.84 16.83 -16.83
C SER A 133 -12.33 17.95 -17.78
N PHE A 134 -11.44 18.85 -18.19
CA PHE A 134 -11.73 19.90 -19.15
C PHE A 134 -12.15 19.35 -20.51
N LEU A 135 -11.47 18.31 -20.99
CA LEU A 135 -11.81 17.63 -22.26
C LEU A 135 -13.04 16.72 -22.14
N ARG A 136 -13.65 16.59 -20.95
CA ARG A 136 -14.79 15.71 -20.66
C ARG A 136 -14.54 14.24 -21.05
N LEU A 137 -13.27 13.80 -21.04
CA LEU A 137 -12.89 12.44 -21.41
C LEU A 137 -13.62 11.36 -20.60
N PRO A 138 -13.87 11.52 -19.29
CA PRO A 138 -14.67 10.54 -18.54
C PRO A 138 -16.07 10.33 -19.15
N GLN A 139 -16.73 11.41 -19.54
CA GLN A 139 -18.09 11.38 -20.07
C GLN A 139 -18.17 10.76 -21.47
N GLU A 140 -17.08 10.84 -22.26
CA GLU A 140 -17.01 10.26 -23.61
C GLU A 140 -16.55 8.81 -23.62
N ILE A 141 -15.52 8.48 -22.82
CA ILE A 141 -14.88 7.16 -22.82
C ILE A 141 -15.63 6.17 -21.94
N MET A 142 -16.07 6.58 -20.76
CA MET A 142 -16.65 5.66 -19.78
C MET A 142 -17.93 4.96 -20.26
N PRO A 143 -18.88 5.62 -20.96
CA PRO A 143 -20.06 4.93 -21.51
C PRO A 143 -19.71 3.82 -22.50
N GLN A 144 -18.60 3.97 -23.25
CA GLN A 144 -18.15 2.96 -24.20
C GLN A 144 -17.56 1.73 -23.47
N ILE A 145 -16.91 1.94 -22.32
CA ILE A 145 -16.29 0.87 -21.51
C ILE A 145 -17.32 0.20 -20.61
N ILE A 146 -18.13 0.99 -19.91
CA ILE A 146 -19.08 0.50 -18.89
C ILE A 146 -20.39 0.05 -19.55
N GLY A 147 -20.78 0.64 -20.69
CA GLY A 147 -22.06 0.41 -21.36
C GLY A 147 -23.21 1.25 -20.76
N ALA A 148 -24.44 1.02 -21.26
CA ALA A 148 -25.60 1.83 -20.93
C ALA A 148 -26.09 1.62 -19.48
N ASP A 149 -25.96 0.40 -18.92
CA ASP A 149 -26.43 0.04 -17.58
C ASP A 149 -25.25 -0.48 -16.73
N PRO A 150 -24.50 0.42 -16.10
CA PRO A 150 -23.37 0.02 -15.25
C PRO A 150 -23.87 -0.57 -13.93
N THR A 151 -23.45 -1.81 -13.63
CA THR A 151 -23.61 -2.39 -12.30
C THR A 151 -22.41 -2.05 -11.43
N GLN A 152 -22.61 -2.01 -10.10
CA GLN A 152 -21.52 -1.79 -9.14
C GLN A 152 -20.36 -2.77 -9.38
N LEU A 153 -20.66 -4.07 -9.51
CA LEU A 153 -19.66 -5.10 -9.73
C LEU A 153 -18.85 -4.88 -11.01
N LYS A 154 -19.53 -4.52 -12.12
CA LYS A 154 -18.85 -4.24 -13.39
C LYS A 154 -17.89 -3.07 -13.26
N LEU A 155 -18.31 -1.99 -12.61
CA LEU A 155 -17.44 -0.83 -12.38
C LEU A 155 -16.26 -1.18 -11.49
N ILE A 156 -16.46 -1.92 -10.39
CA ILE A 156 -15.40 -2.36 -9.50
C ILE A 156 -14.35 -3.19 -10.27
N ILE A 157 -14.77 -4.14 -11.09
CA ILE A 157 -13.86 -4.97 -11.89
C ILE A 157 -13.04 -4.10 -12.87
N ILE A 158 -13.69 -3.15 -13.54
CA ILE A 158 -13.01 -2.25 -14.48
C ILE A 158 -11.98 -1.39 -13.74
N VAL A 159 -12.34 -0.82 -12.59
CA VAL A 159 -11.42 -0.03 -11.77
C VAL A 159 -10.22 -0.87 -11.32
N VAL A 160 -10.47 -2.07 -10.80
CA VAL A 160 -9.42 -3.00 -10.35
C VAL A 160 -8.45 -3.32 -11.48
N ILE A 161 -8.95 -3.68 -12.66
CA ILE A 161 -8.10 -3.98 -13.83
C ILE A 161 -7.35 -2.74 -14.31
N ALA A 162 -8.02 -1.58 -14.38
CA ALA A 162 -7.39 -0.35 -14.83
C ALA A 162 -6.22 0.07 -13.94
N TYR A 163 -6.40 0.05 -12.61
CA TYR A 163 -5.32 0.36 -11.68
C TYR A 163 -4.20 -0.69 -11.69
N PHE A 164 -4.54 -1.97 -11.75
CA PHE A 164 -3.55 -3.04 -11.86
C PHE A 164 -2.65 -2.83 -13.09
N VAL A 165 -3.27 -2.65 -14.27
CA VAL A 165 -2.53 -2.46 -15.52
C VAL A 165 -1.74 -1.15 -15.49
N ALA A 166 -2.34 -0.04 -15.06
CA ALA A 166 -1.63 1.24 -14.99
C ALA A 166 -0.39 1.16 -14.09
N CYS A 167 -0.51 0.56 -12.89
CA CYS A 167 0.60 0.45 -11.94
C CYS A 167 1.68 -0.55 -12.34
N MET A 168 1.46 -1.38 -13.38
CA MET A 168 2.54 -2.15 -14.01
C MET A 168 3.52 -1.26 -14.80
N PHE A 169 3.07 -0.09 -15.28
CA PHE A 169 3.83 0.76 -16.20
C PHE A 169 4.23 2.10 -15.59
N VAL A 170 3.44 2.62 -14.66
CA VAL A 170 3.67 3.93 -14.03
C VAL A 170 3.65 3.82 -12.51
N ASP A 171 4.24 4.83 -11.87
CA ASP A 171 4.22 4.92 -10.40
C ASP A 171 2.77 4.97 -9.88
N PRO A 172 2.46 4.26 -8.77
CA PRO A 172 1.13 4.25 -8.16
C PRO A 172 0.55 5.62 -7.86
N ILE A 173 1.38 6.59 -7.45
CA ILE A 173 0.94 7.96 -7.16
C ILE A 173 0.37 8.59 -8.44
N VAL A 174 1.08 8.47 -9.55
CA VAL A 174 0.64 8.98 -10.86
C VAL A 174 -0.65 8.29 -11.30
N ALA A 175 -0.71 6.96 -11.21
CA ALA A 175 -1.91 6.20 -11.56
C ALA A 175 -3.14 6.65 -10.77
N ILE A 176 -3.00 6.88 -9.45
CA ILE A 176 -4.08 7.35 -8.58
C ILE A 176 -4.55 8.75 -9.01
N TYR A 177 -3.64 9.68 -9.26
CA TYR A 177 -4.01 11.04 -9.67
C TYR A 177 -4.67 11.10 -11.05
N VAL A 178 -4.28 10.22 -11.96
CA VAL A 178 -4.83 10.18 -13.32
C VAL A 178 -6.16 9.46 -13.39
N LEU A 179 -6.28 8.28 -12.76
CA LEU A 179 -7.46 7.42 -12.89
C LEU A 179 -8.58 7.80 -11.93
N SER A 180 -8.28 8.30 -10.72
CA SER A 180 -9.32 8.61 -9.74
C SER A 180 -10.38 9.61 -10.25
N PRO A 181 -10.01 10.74 -10.87
CA PRO A 181 -11.00 11.68 -11.42
C PRO A 181 -11.86 11.09 -12.53
N ILE A 182 -11.32 10.11 -13.27
CA ILE A 182 -12.06 9.43 -14.35
C ILE A 182 -13.17 8.56 -13.77
N PHE A 183 -12.88 7.81 -12.71
CA PHE A 183 -13.81 6.85 -12.14
C PHE A 183 -14.74 7.45 -11.07
N GLN A 184 -14.29 8.49 -10.35
CA GLN A 184 -14.99 9.04 -9.19
C GLN A 184 -16.46 9.42 -9.45
N PRO A 185 -16.84 10.08 -10.55
CA PRO A 185 -18.25 10.41 -10.82
C PRO A 185 -19.14 9.15 -10.90
N TYR A 186 -18.66 8.10 -11.53
CA TYR A 186 -19.39 6.83 -11.69
C TYR A 186 -19.49 6.05 -10.38
N VAL A 187 -18.42 6.05 -9.59
CA VAL A 187 -18.37 5.43 -8.27
C VAL A 187 -19.39 6.10 -7.33
N THR A 188 -19.44 7.42 -7.32
CA THR A 188 -20.38 8.20 -6.51
C THR A 188 -21.81 7.97 -6.96
N ASN A 189 -22.09 7.99 -8.27
CA ASN A 189 -23.42 7.77 -8.81
C ASN A 189 -23.99 6.38 -8.51
N LEU A 190 -23.12 5.36 -8.49
CA LEU A 190 -23.50 3.98 -8.16
C LEU A 190 -23.51 3.70 -6.64
N GLY A 191 -23.17 4.68 -5.80
CA GLY A 191 -23.14 4.52 -4.35
C GLY A 191 -22.14 3.50 -3.83
N ILE A 192 -20.98 3.34 -4.53
CA ILE A 192 -19.93 2.44 -4.09
C ILE A 192 -19.18 3.09 -2.92
N ASP A 193 -18.95 2.33 -1.85
CA ASP A 193 -18.21 2.79 -0.69
C ASP A 193 -16.76 3.16 -1.06
N MET A 194 -16.36 4.40 -0.75
CA MET A 194 -15.05 4.94 -1.11
C MET A 194 -13.90 4.32 -0.31
N VAL A 195 -14.17 3.83 0.91
CA VAL A 195 -13.16 3.15 1.73
C VAL A 195 -12.89 1.75 1.16
N PHE A 196 -13.95 1.04 0.81
CA PHE A 196 -13.86 -0.25 0.13
C PHE A 196 -13.09 -0.14 -1.19
N LEU A 197 -13.49 0.81 -2.05
CA LEU A 197 -12.82 1.01 -3.34
C LEU A 197 -11.37 1.46 -3.16
N GLY A 198 -11.10 2.36 -2.21
CA GLY A 198 -9.74 2.79 -1.88
C GLY A 198 -8.84 1.65 -1.43
N THR A 199 -9.38 0.69 -0.67
CA THR A 199 -8.66 -0.53 -0.27
C THR A 199 -8.30 -1.39 -1.50
N LEU A 200 -9.24 -1.59 -2.42
CA LEU A 200 -8.97 -2.30 -3.67
C LEU A 200 -7.93 -1.58 -4.53
N VAL A 201 -8.06 -0.27 -4.69
CA VAL A 201 -7.10 0.56 -5.47
C VAL A 201 -5.70 0.45 -4.88
N THR A 202 -5.56 0.56 -3.56
CA THR A 202 -4.26 0.42 -2.88
C THR A 202 -3.67 -0.98 -3.09
N LEU A 203 -4.50 -2.02 -3.02
CA LEU A 203 -4.05 -3.38 -3.30
C LEU A 203 -3.61 -3.54 -4.75
N GLN A 204 -4.37 -3.00 -5.72
CA GLN A 204 -3.97 -3.07 -7.14
C GLN A 204 -2.70 -2.28 -7.42
N ALA A 205 -2.50 -1.14 -6.76
CA ALA A 205 -1.27 -0.38 -6.84
C ALA A 205 -0.06 -1.22 -6.39
N ALA A 206 -0.18 -1.91 -5.26
CA ALA A 206 0.86 -2.80 -4.75
C ALA A 206 1.11 -4.02 -5.67
N ILE A 207 0.04 -4.64 -6.21
CA ILE A 207 0.18 -5.78 -7.13
C ILE A 207 0.83 -5.33 -8.44
N GLY A 208 0.37 -4.23 -9.02
CA GLY A 208 0.87 -3.69 -10.28
C GLY A 208 2.35 -3.32 -10.17
N SER A 209 2.75 -2.61 -9.10
CA SER A 209 4.15 -2.22 -8.88
C SER A 209 5.11 -3.40 -8.69
N ALA A 210 4.59 -4.56 -8.26
CA ALA A 210 5.36 -5.80 -8.15
C ALA A 210 5.27 -6.72 -9.39
N THR A 211 4.51 -6.30 -10.41
CA THR A 211 4.22 -7.13 -11.59
C THR A 211 5.05 -6.69 -12.81
N PRO A 212 5.69 -7.63 -13.55
CA PRO A 212 6.32 -7.31 -14.84
C PRO A 212 5.32 -6.66 -15.81
N PRO A 213 5.76 -5.80 -16.78
CA PRO A 213 7.14 -5.62 -17.22
C PRO A 213 7.94 -4.53 -16.52
N PHE A 214 7.31 -3.52 -15.93
CA PHE A 214 8.03 -2.35 -15.41
C PHE A 214 7.91 -2.16 -13.90
N GLY A 215 7.08 -2.89 -13.20
CA GLY A 215 6.79 -2.69 -11.78
C GLY A 215 7.93 -2.05 -10.95
N CYS A 216 7.71 -0.87 -10.39
CA CYS A 216 8.76 -0.09 -9.72
C CYS A 216 9.41 -0.84 -8.54
N ASP A 217 8.66 -1.72 -7.87
CA ASP A 217 9.19 -2.55 -6.78
C ASP A 217 10.21 -3.58 -7.28
N ILE A 218 10.10 -4.04 -8.53
CA ILE A 218 11.06 -4.97 -9.13
C ILE A 218 12.42 -4.30 -9.27
N PHE A 219 12.46 -3.05 -9.75
CA PHE A 219 13.70 -2.29 -9.86
C PHE A 219 14.30 -1.97 -8.50
N THR A 220 13.47 -1.65 -7.52
CA THR A 220 13.90 -1.45 -6.13
C THR A 220 14.52 -2.73 -5.57
N ALA A 221 13.90 -3.88 -5.78
CA ALA A 221 14.44 -5.18 -5.38
C ALA A 221 15.78 -5.49 -6.08
N GLN A 222 15.91 -5.19 -7.39
CA GLN A 222 17.18 -5.34 -8.09
C GLN A 222 18.31 -4.53 -7.46
N LEU A 223 18.05 -3.27 -7.11
CA LEU A 223 19.04 -2.38 -6.49
C LEU A 223 19.46 -2.87 -5.10
N ILE A 224 18.49 -3.26 -4.27
CA ILE A 224 18.74 -3.70 -2.89
C ILE A 224 19.45 -5.05 -2.85
N PHE A 225 18.93 -6.04 -3.59
CA PHE A 225 19.45 -7.40 -3.57
C PHE A 225 20.60 -7.63 -4.57
N ARG A 226 20.90 -6.64 -5.43
CA ARG A 226 21.92 -6.73 -6.49
C ARG A 226 21.76 -7.96 -7.37
N ARG A 227 20.49 -8.27 -7.72
CA ARG A 227 20.15 -9.42 -8.56
C ARG A 227 19.63 -8.96 -9.93
N PRO A 228 19.87 -9.74 -11.01
CA PRO A 228 19.36 -9.39 -12.33
C PRO A 228 17.83 -9.47 -12.36
N TYR A 229 17.22 -8.67 -13.23
CA TYR A 229 15.77 -8.56 -13.40
C TYR A 229 15.05 -9.92 -13.47
N TRP A 230 15.56 -10.82 -14.32
CA TRP A 230 14.95 -12.14 -14.54
C TRP A 230 14.97 -13.03 -13.30
N GLU A 231 15.95 -12.90 -12.46
CA GLU A 231 16.02 -13.64 -11.18
C GLU A 231 14.99 -13.12 -10.18
N VAL A 232 14.78 -11.81 -10.14
CA VAL A 232 13.77 -11.20 -9.27
C VAL A 232 12.37 -11.65 -9.70
N ILE A 233 12.01 -11.50 -10.98
CA ILE A 233 10.65 -11.78 -11.45
C ILE A 233 10.31 -13.27 -11.52
N ARG A 234 11.30 -14.15 -11.62
CA ARG A 234 11.09 -15.60 -11.71
C ARG A 234 10.26 -16.18 -10.56
N HIS A 235 10.36 -15.57 -9.40
CA HIS A 235 9.73 -16.06 -8.17
C HIS A 235 8.49 -15.25 -7.77
N THR A 236 8.11 -14.20 -8.50
CA THR A 236 6.94 -13.37 -8.18
C THR A 236 5.58 -13.98 -8.57
N PRO A 237 5.43 -14.81 -9.64
CA PRO A 237 4.12 -15.24 -10.11
C PRO A 237 3.22 -15.90 -9.05
N PRO A 238 3.70 -16.78 -8.16
CA PRO A 238 2.84 -17.37 -7.13
C PRO A 238 2.28 -16.33 -6.17
N TYR A 239 3.06 -15.30 -5.82
CA TYR A 239 2.65 -14.23 -4.93
C TYR A 239 1.64 -13.31 -5.61
N ILE A 240 1.85 -12.98 -6.88
CA ILE A 240 0.89 -12.21 -7.69
C ILE A 240 -0.45 -12.94 -7.77
N LEU A 241 -0.43 -14.25 -8.03
CA LEU A 241 -1.64 -15.07 -8.08
C LEU A 241 -2.40 -15.04 -6.74
N MET A 242 -1.70 -15.17 -5.61
CA MET A 242 -2.31 -15.08 -4.28
C MET A 242 -2.92 -13.71 -4.02
N LEU A 243 -2.27 -12.62 -4.45
CA LEU A 243 -2.79 -11.27 -4.32
C LEU A 243 -4.03 -11.04 -5.20
N ILE A 244 -4.07 -11.62 -6.41
CA ILE A 244 -5.26 -11.62 -7.26
C ILE A 244 -6.40 -12.38 -6.59
N LEU A 245 -6.13 -13.54 -5.99
CA LEU A 245 -7.12 -14.31 -5.24
C LEU A 245 -7.62 -13.54 -4.00
N ALA A 246 -6.73 -12.83 -3.31
CA ALA A 246 -7.12 -11.93 -2.22
C ALA A 246 -8.03 -10.80 -2.72
N THR A 247 -7.71 -10.18 -3.87
CA THR A 247 -8.58 -9.17 -4.50
C THR A 247 -9.96 -9.73 -4.80
N ILE A 248 -10.05 -10.90 -5.41
CA ILE A 248 -11.33 -11.57 -5.70
C ILE A 248 -12.11 -11.82 -4.41
N SER A 249 -11.42 -12.28 -3.35
CA SER A 249 -12.04 -12.52 -2.05
C SER A 249 -12.60 -11.25 -1.42
N ILE A 250 -11.89 -10.12 -1.52
CA ILE A 250 -12.34 -8.81 -1.00
C ILE A 250 -13.55 -8.31 -1.81
N ILE A 251 -13.56 -8.50 -3.13
CA ILE A 251 -14.71 -8.13 -3.97
C ILE A 251 -15.93 -8.99 -3.63
N ALA A 252 -15.73 -10.28 -3.42
CA ALA A 252 -16.82 -11.21 -3.06
C ALA A 252 -17.37 -10.95 -1.65
N PHE A 253 -16.53 -10.50 -0.73
CA PHE A 253 -16.87 -10.24 0.66
C PHE A 253 -16.46 -8.81 1.07
N PRO A 254 -17.19 -7.76 0.63
CA PRO A 254 -16.85 -6.35 0.91
C PRO A 254 -16.73 -6.04 2.40
N GLY A 255 -17.43 -6.78 3.25
CA GLY A 255 -17.32 -6.68 4.70
C GLY A 255 -15.89 -6.84 5.23
N THR A 256 -15.01 -7.53 4.53
CA THR A 256 -13.59 -7.64 4.92
C THR A 256 -12.85 -6.31 4.94
N ALA A 257 -13.25 -5.36 4.09
CA ALA A 257 -12.66 -4.02 4.04
C ALA A 257 -13.50 -2.97 4.79
N THR A 258 -14.80 -3.19 4.99
CA THR A 258 -15.69 -2.18 5.57
C THR A 258 -16.05 -2.42 7.02
N PHE A 259 -15.89 -3.63 7.54
CA PHE A 259 -16.29 -3.99 8.91
C PHE A 259 -15.58 -3.15 9.98
N LEU A 260 -14.25 -3.13 9.96
CA LEU A 260 -13.48 -2.37 10.97
C LEU A 260 -13.69 -0.85 10.86
N PRO A 261 -13.63 -0.22 9.66
CA PRO A 261 -13.91 1.20 9.53
C PRO A 261 -15.28 1.63 10.03
N ASN A 262 -16.30 0.77 9.82
CA ASN A 262 -17.67 1.05 10.25
C ASN A 262 -17.91 0.76 11.74
N SER A 263 -17.11 -0.12 12.34
CA SER A 263 -17.17 -0.45 13.77
C SER A 263 -16.36 0.51 14.64
N ALA A 264 -15.39 1.20 14.07
CA ALA A 264 -14.55 2.14 14.80
C ALA A 264 -15.22 3.51 14.93
N LEU A 265 -15.17 4.09 16.14
CA LEU A 265 -15.68 5.44 16.45
C LEU A 265 -14.78 6.55 15.88
N ILE A 266 -14.13 6.31 14.74
CA ILE A 266 -13.28 7.31 14.08
C ILE A 266 -14.17 8.12 13.14
N ASN A 267 -14.44 9.36 13.54
CA ASN A 267 -15.11 10.37 12.72
C ASN A 267 -14.18 10.95 11.66
#